data_32218f1935198a0ae0aac628f89e17ad
#
_entry.id   32218f1935198a0ae0aac628f89e17ad
#
_cell.length_a   1.000
_cell.length_b   1.000
_cell.length_c   1.000
_cell.angle_alpha   90.00
_cell.angle_beta   90.00
_cell.angle_gamma   90.00
#
_symmetry.space_group_name_H-M   'P 1'
#
loop_
_entity.id
_entity.type
_entity.pdbx_description
1 polymer ?
#
loop_
_entity_poly.entity_id
_entity_poly.type
_entity_poly.pdbx_seq_one_letter_code
_entity_poly.pdbx_strand_id
1 'polypeptide(L)'
;MMTTCPECGSTDIVSELLVFSGNAQAGQNPPYVSLIEPEPEKRPFIWSPKTVATGFRAAICGGCGYTQFYTKHYAEILEAHKKGYKSIPYGLEKVMPI
;
A
#
# COMPACT_ATOMS: atom_id res chain seq x y z
N MET A 1 -7.76 10.03 -8.31
CA MET A 1 -6.52 10.23 -9.05
C MET A 1 -6.39 11.70 -9.44
N MET A 2 -5.20 12.26 -9.29
CA MET A 2 -4.96 13.67 -9.56
C MET A 2 -4.95 13.95 -11.06
N THR A 3 -5.82 14.82 -11.52
CA THR A 3 -5.85 15.29 -12.91
C THR A 3 -5.44 16.75 -13.02
N THR A 4 -5.55 17.47 -11.93
CA THR A 4 -5.16 18.86 -11.80
C THR A 4 -4.44 19.01 -10.47
N CYS A 5 -3.33 19.73 -10.47
CA CYS A 5 -2.54 19.93 -9.25
C CYS A 5 -3.31 20.79 -8.25
N PRO A 6 -3.54 20.32 -7.01
CA PRO A 6 -4.21 21.13 -5.99
C PRO A 6 -3.36 22.30 -5.48
N GLU A 7 -2.06 22.27 -5.73
CA GLU A 7 -1.15 23.31 -5.23
C GLU A 7 -0.95 24.43 -6.22
N CYS A 8 -0.82 24.15 -7.52
CA CYS A 8 -0.54 25.18 -8.51
C CYS A 8 -1.57 25.27 -9.64
N GLY A 9 -2.52 24.34 -9.68
CA GLY A 9 -3.58 24.34 -10.70
C GLY A 9 -3.16 23.84 -12.07
N SER A 10 -1.93 23.36 -12.22
CA SER A 10 -1.44 22.84 -13.51
C SER A 10 -2.14 21.53 -13.87
N THR A 11 -2.34 21.34 -15.17
CA THR A 11 -2.83 20.07 -15.72
C THR A 11 -1.70 19.18 -16.23
N ASP A 12 -0.46 19.62 -16.08
CA ASP A 12 0.72 18.85 -16.51
C ASP A 12 1.05 17.78 -15.49
N ILE A 13 0.23 16.74 -15.45
CA ILE A 13 0.35 15.67 -14.47
C ILE A 13 0.94 14.44 -15.12
N VAL A 14 2.03 13.93 -14.52
CA VAL A 14 2.62 12.64 -14.89
C VAL A 14 2.05 11.60 -13.93
N SER A 15 1.21 10.72 -14.44
CA SER A 15 0.52 9.72 -13.61
C SER A 15 1.00 8.31 -13.91
N GLU A 16 0.53 7.34 -13.15
CA GLU A 16 0.82 5.91 -13.32
C GLU A 16 2.31 5.57 -13.15
N LEU A 17 3.02 6.35 -12.36
CA LEU A 17 4.43 6.11 -12.11
C LEU A 17 4.60 5.00 -11.07
N LEU A 18 5.46 4.03 -11.38
CA LEU A 18 5.83 3.01 -10.42
C LEU A 18 6.76 3.61 -9.37
N VAL A 19 6.52 3.26 -8.12
CA VAL A 19 7.36 3.67 -7.02
C VAL A 19 8.32 2.53 -6.70
N PHE A 20 9.61 2.80 -6.69
CA PHE A 20 10.62 1.82 -6.38
C PHE A 20 11.37 2.21 -5.11
N SER A 21 11.79 1.22 -4.35
CA SER A 21 12.62 1.41 -3.18
C SER A 21 13.83 0.48 -3.26
N GLY A 22 14.86 0.80 -2.51
CA GLY A 22 16.06 -0.01 -2.47
C GLY A 22 17.07 0.39 -3.53
N ASN A 23 18.11 -0.39 -3.68
CA ASN A 23 19.16 -0.12 -4.65
C ASN A 23 19.03 -1.03 -5.86
N ALA A 24 19.69 -0.65 -6.94
CA ALA A 24 19.64 -1.36 -8.20
C ALA A 24 20.21 -2.77 -8.14
N GLN A 25 21.02 -3.07 -7.14
CA GLN A 25 21.69 -4.36 -7.01
C GLN A 25 20.81 -5.43 -6.39
N ALA A 26 19.81 -5.01 -5.62
CA ALA A 26 18.94 -5.95 -4.90
C ALA A 26 17.74 -6.42 -5.71
N GLY A 27 17.61 -6.00 -6.95
CA GLY A 27 16.39 -6.20 -7.69
C GLY A 27 15.32 -5.24 -7.14
N GLN A 28 14.76 -4.46 -8.01
CA GLN A 28 13.84 -3.40 -7.60
C GLN A 28 12.45 -3.96 -7.42
N ASN A 29 12.12 -4.25 -6.17
CA ASN A 29 10.73 -4.57 -5.81
C ASN A 29 10.05 -3.28 -5.40
N PRO A 30 8.95 -2.89 -6.05
CA PRO A 30 8.22 -1.71 -5.61
C PRO A 30 7.68 -1.92 -4.20
N PRO A 31 7.69 -0.90 -3.35
CA PRO A 31 7.10 -1.00 -2.03
C PRO A 31 5.62 -1.28 -2.11
N TYR A 32 5.11 -1.97 -1.13
CA TYR A 32 3.70 -2.34 -1.11
C TYR A 32 3.16 -2.27 0.32
N VAL A 33 1.84 -2.19 0.43
CA VAL A 33 1.14 -2.36 1.70
C VAL A 33 0.49 -3.72 1.70
N SER A 34 0.41 -4.35 2.86
CA SER A 34 -0.26 -5.63 2.99
C SER A 34 -1.06 -5.69 4.28
N LEU A 35 -2.18 -6.41 4.23
CA LEU A 35 -2.99 -6.71 5.39
C LEU A 35 -3.03 -8.23 5.54
N ILE A 36 -2.93 -8.68 6.79
CA ILE A 36 -2.85 -10.10 7.13
C ILE A 36 -4.08 -10.51 7.92
N GLU A 37 -4.64 -11.64 7.56
CA GLU A 37 -5.80 -12.21 8.23
C GLU A 37 -5.52 -12.45 9.72
N PRO A 38 -6.43 -12.06 10.63
CA PRO A 38 -6.24 -12.32 12.05
C PRO A 38 -6.35 -13.81 12.37
N GLU A 39 -5.64 -14.24 13.39
CA GLU A 39 -5.69 -15.63 13.86
C GLU A 39 -7.08 -15.94 14.40
N PRO A 40 -7.73 -17.03 13.93
CA PRO A 40 -9.03 -17.41 14.44
C PRO A 40 -8.95 -17.92 15.88
N GLU A 41 -10.06 -17.80 16.60
CA GLU A 41 -10.16 -18.23 17.99
C GLU A 41 -9.84 -19.72 18.14
N LYS A 42 -10.38 -20.54 17.23
CA LYS A 42 -10.07 -21.95 17.15
C LYS A 42 -9.29 -22.23 15.89
N ARG A 43 -7.98 -22.22 16.04
CA ARG A 43 -7.08 -22.43 14.90
C ARG A 43 -7.21 -23.86 14.38
N PRO A 44 -7.61 -24.06 13.11
CA PRO A 44 -7.62 -25.40 12.53
C PRO A 44 -6.21 -25.96 12.43
N PHE A 45 -6.12 -27.27 12.33
CA PHE A 45 -4.82 -27.95 12.24
C PHE A 45 -3.98 -27.45 11.07
N ILE A 46 -4.62 -27.23 9.95
CA ILE A 46 -3.95 -26.64 8.78
C ILE A 46 -4.56 -25.27 8.55
N TRP A 47 -3.92 -24.24 9.07
CA TRP A 47 -4.34 -22.86 8.86
C TRP A 47 -3.14 -22.01 8.53
N SER A 48 -3.28 -21.22 7.46
CA SER A 48 -2.31 -20.20 7.14
C SER A 48 -3.05 -18.90 6.87
N PRO A 49 -2.53 -17.77 7.33
CA PRO A 49 -3.21 -16.49 7.14
C PRO A 49 -3.23 -16.10 5.67
N LYS A 50 -4.35 -15.55 5.24
CA LYS A 50 -4.47 -14.93 3.93
C LYS A 50 -3.92 -13.53 4.00
N THR A 51 -3.31 -13.09 2.92
CA THR A 51 -2.80 -11.72 2.82
C THR A 51 -3.40 -11.02 1.63
N VAL A 52 -3.63 -9.72 1.80
CA VAL A 52 -4.07 -8.85 0.72
C VAL A 52 -3.02 -7.76 0.60
N ALA A 53 -2.44 -7.60 -0.57
CA ALA A 53 -1.36 -6.66 -0.79
C ALA A 53 -1.59 -5.86 -2.06
N THR A 54 -1.11 -4.62 -2.07
CA THR A 54 -1.14 -3.77 -3.25
C THR A 54 0.06 -2.84 -3.26
N GLY A 55 0.60 -2.60 -4.45
CA GLY A 55 1.69 -1.66 -4.61
C GLY A 55 1.20 -0.23 -4.72
N PHE A 56 2.16 0.68 -4.76
CA PHE A 56 1.90 2.11 -4.91
C PHE A 56 2.12 2.56 -6.35
N ARG A 57 1.35 3.56 -6.72
CA ARG A 57 1.60 4.38 -7.91
C ARG A 57 1.77 5.82 -7.45
N ALA A 58 2.41 6.62 -8.27
CA ALA A 58 2.60 8.04 -7.98
C ALA A 58 2.10 8.88 -9.14
N ALA A 59 1.62 10.07 -8.82
CA ALA A 59 1.33 11.12 -9.78
C ALA A 59 2.10 12.36 -9.37
N ILE A 60 2.80 12.97 -10.31
CA ILE A 60 3.66 14.12 -10.07
C ILE A 60 3.23 15.27 -10.94
N CYS A 61 3.10 16.45 -10.34
CA CYS A 61 2.85 17.66 -11.10
C CYS A 61 4.16 18.12 -11.77
N GLY A 62 4.15 18.20 -13.10
CA GLY A 62 5.31 18.69 -13.84
C GLY A 62 5.55 20.18 -13.72
N GLY A 63 4.57 20.93 -13.18
CA GLY A 63 4.70 22.37 -12.98
C GLY A 63 5.32 22.78 -11.66
N CYS A 64 5.09 22.03 -10.58
CA CYS A 64 5.59 22.40 -9.26
C CYS A 64 6.19 21.25 -8.44
N GLY A 65 6.09 20.01 -8.91
CA GLY A 65 6.64 18.87 -8.22
C GLY A 65 5.75 18.25 -7.15
N TYR A 66 4.54 18.75 -6.95
CA TYR A 66 3.62 18.13 -5.99
C TYR A 66 3.37 16.68 -6.37
N THR A 67 3.45 15.78 -5.38
CA THR A 67 3.37 14.35 -5.62
C THR A 67 2.31 13.71 -4.73
N GLN A 68 1.50 12.84 -5.32
CA GLN A 68 0.53 12.02 -4.60
C GLN A 68 0.83 10.56 -4.84
N PHE A 69 0.68 9.75 -3.78
CA PHE A 69 0.73 8.31 -3.88
C PHE A 69 -0.68 7.74 -3.83
N TYR A 70 -0.92 6.68 -4.58
CA TYR A 70 -2.23 6.02 -4.59
C TYR A 70 -2.06 4.53 -4.91
N THR A 71 -3.10 3.76 -4.64
CA THR A 71 -3.14 2.32 -4.96
C THR A 71 -4.32 2.07 -5.89
N LYS A 72 -4.19 1.06 -6.73
CA LYS A 72 -5.28 0.67 -7.64
C LYS A 72 -6.23 -0.34 -7.02
N HIS A 73 -5.77 -1.10 -6.06
CA HIS A 73 -6.55 -2.18 -5.44
C HIS A 73 -7.10 -1.75 -4.08
N TYR A 74 -7.55 -0.51 -3.99
CA TYR A 74 -8.02 0.07 -2.73
C TYR A 74 -9.27 -0.63 -2.18
N ALA A 75 -10.15 -1.13 -3.07
CA ALA A 75 -11.38 -1.79 -2.62
C ALA A 75 -11.08 -3.10 -1.88
N GLU A 76 -10.11 -3.85 -2.35
CA GLU A 76 -9.68 -5.09 -1.71
C GLU A 76 -9.05 -4.82 -0.35
N ILE A 77 -8.26 -3.75 -0.24
CA ILE A 77 -7.66 -3.34 1.01
C ILE A 77 -8.74 -2.91 2.02
N LEU A 78 -9.71 -2.13 1.57
CA LEU A 78 -10.80 -1.71 2.44
C LEU A 78 -11.60 -2.91 2.95
N GLU A 79 -11.91 -3.86 2.06
CA GLU A 79 -12.65 -5.05 2.46
C GLU A 79 -11.88 -5.88 3.47
N ALA A 80 -10.58 -6.07 3.27
CA ALA A 80 -9.74 -6.77 4.22
C ALA A 80 -9.71 -6.06 5.58
N HIS A 81 -9.62 -4.74 5.55
CA HIS A 81 -9.65 -3.94 6.77
C HIS A 81 -10.98 -4.14 7.54
N LYS A 82 -12.10 -4.17 6.84
CA LYS A 82 -13.41 -4.39 7.46
C LYS A 82 -13.53 -5.79 8.07
N LYS A 83 -12.80 -6.75 7.55
CA LYS A 83 -12.76 -8.10 8.09
C LYS A 83 -11.78 -8.25 9.25
N GLY A 84 -11.11 -7.19 9.63
CA GLY A 84 -10.19 -7.19 10.76
C GLY A 84 -8.74 -7.53 10.41
N TYR A 85 -8.40 -7.59 9.13
CA TYR A 85 -7.01 -7.81 8.72
C TYR A 85 -6.14 -6.65 9.17
N LYS A 86 -4.92 -6.94 9.58
CA LYS A 86 -3.98 -5.92 10.08
C LYS A 86 -2.70 -5.90 9.27
N SER A 87 -2.04 -4.75 9.28
CA SER A 87 -0.79 -4.57 8.53
C SER A 87 0.42 -5.23 9.19
N ILE A 88 0.31 -5.56 10.46
CA ILE A 88 1.38 -6.16 11.25
C ILE A 88 1.07 -7.62 11.48
N PRO A 89 2.04 -8.53 11.31
CA PRO A 89 1.83 -9.93 11.65
C PRO A 89 1.33 -10.10 13.07
N TYR A 90 0.47 -11.06 13.25
CA TYR A 90 -0.16 -11.33 14.54
C TYR A 90 0.88 -11.50 15.64
N GLY A 91 0.72 -10.77 16.72
CA GLY A 91 1.63 -10.79 17.86
C GLY A 91 2.76 -9.78 17.82
N LEU A 92 3.16 -9.29 16.66
CA LEU A 92 4.23 -8.30 16.54
C LEU A 92 3.83 -6.92 17.06
N GLU A 93 2.56 -6.61 17.03
CA GLU A 93 2.08 -5.32 17.54
C GLU A 93 2.33 -5.14 19.03
N LYS A 94 2.57 -6.22 19.76
CA LYS A 94 2.94 -6.17 21.18
C LYS A 94 4.41 -5.84 21.40
N VAL A 95 5.22 -6.03 20.36
CA VAL A 95 6.66 -5.85 20.44
C VAL A 95 7.07 -4.53 19.78
N MET A 96 6.32 -4.11 18.77
CA MET A 96 6.58 -2.88 18.01
C MET A 96 5.54 -1.83 18.37
N PRO A 97 5.89 -0.85 19.19
CA PRO A 97 4.97 0.26 19.46
C PRO A 97 4.79 1.10 18.20
N ILE A 98 3.56 1.38 17.89
CA ILE A 98 3.21 2.18 16.72
C ILE A 98 2.52 3.44 17.16
#